data_f4227d40d0da6d36bd66b232533e019d
#
_entry.id   f4227d40d0da6d36bd66b232533e019d
#
_cell.length_a   1.000
_cell.length_b   1.000
_cell.length_c   1.000
_cell.angle_alpha   90.00
_cell.angle_beta   90.00
_cell.angle_gamma   90.00
#
_symmetry.space_group_name_H-M   'P 1'
#
loop_
_entity.id
_entity.type
_entity.pdbx_description
1 polymer ?
#
loop_
_entity_poly.entity_id
_entity_poly.type
_entity_poly.pdbx_seq_one_letter_code
_entity_poly.pdbx_strand_id
1 'polypeptide(L)'
;MHAHSQTAPQPGASATPGASLRIVRGAALQATPWKNGGGVTREIAAGPAGAGLESFAWRVSVAEVERSGPFSRFPGVDRTLVLLAGAGMHLVEAHGATHVLMQPLAVARFDGAVALDAQLVDGATRDFNLMVRRERVQAALDIWMAGQARTRVLDADTALIFCARGSLEVRIDGEGPRWGDVSQPRAALAAMDTLVVDAARSRTCELTGDGAAIVVQLRYL
;
A
#
# COMPACT_ATOMS: atom_id res chain seq x y z
N MET A 1 -33.70 51.10 -25.78
CA MET A 1 -33.40 49.66 -26.02
C MET A 1 -32.08 49.35 -25.35
N HIS A 2 -32.13 48.81 -24.18
CA HIS A 2 -30.91 48.37 -23.44
C HIS A 2 -30.82 46.85 -23.52
N ALA A 3 -29.77 46.38 -24.20
CA ALA A 3 -29.49 44.94 -24.31
C ALA A 3 -28.75 44.53 -23.03
N HIS A 4 -29.37 43.63 -22.22
CA HIS A 4 -28.69 42.93 -21.11
C HIS A 4 -27.90 41.76 -21.71
N SER A 5 -26.58 41.92 -21.62
CA SER A 5 -25.66 40.76 -21.89
C SER A 5 -25.67 39.86 -20.67
N GLN A 6 -26.21 38.65 -20.83
CA GLN A 6 -26.10 37.58 -19.84
C GLN A 6 -24.79 36.85 -20.05
N THR A 7 -23.87 36.98 -19.11
CA THR A 7 -22.64 36.19 -19.03
C THR A 7 -22.99 34.80 -18.54
N ALA A 8 -22.69 33.79 -19.35
CA ALA A 8 -22.86 32.39 -18.97
C ALA A 8 -21.93 31.99 -17.82
N PRO A 9 -22.36 31.15 -16.87
CA PRO A 9 -21.50 30.67 -15.80
C PRO A 9 -20.37 29.79 -16.35
N GLN A 10 -19.15 30.07 -15.93
CA GLN A 10 -17.98 29.24 -16.23
C GLN A 10 -18.12 27.87 -15.56
N PRO A 11 -17.68 26.77 -16.20
CA PRO A 11 -17.70 25.45 -15.59
C PRO A 11 -16.77 25.44 -14.37
N GLY A 12 -17.33 25.01 -13.25
CA GLY A 12 -16.70 25.02 -11.93
C GLY A 12 -15.34 24.34 -11.92
N ALA A 13 -14.40 24.98 -11.24
CA ALA A 13 -13.10 24.41 -10.88
C ALA A 13 -13.32 23.07 -10.21
N SER A 14 -12.71 22.01 -10.75
CA SER A 14 -12.64 20.69 -10.15
C SER A 14 -12.05 20.85 -8.74
N ALA A 15 -12.84 20.60 -7.73
CA ALA A 15 -12.39 20.62 -6.34
C ALA A 15 -11.28 19.55 -6.21
N THR A 16 -10.07 19.99 -5.93
CA THR A 16 -8.98 19.09 -5.53
C THR A 16 -9.48 18.28 -4.35
N PRO A 17 -9.42 16.91 -4.42
CA PRO A 17 -9.85 16.09 -3.29
C PRO A 17 -9.13 16.55 -2.03
N GLY A 18 -9.87 16.93 -1.00
CA GLY A 18 -9.31 17.37 0.26
C GLY A 18 -8.39 16.28 0.82
N ALA A 19 -7.26 16.69 1.37
CA ALA A 19 -6.37 15.79 2.06
C ALA A 19 -7.14 14.98 3.10
N SER A 20 -7.01 13.63 3.09
CA SER A 20 -7.68 12.76 4.06
C SER A 20 -6.69 11.83 4.77
N LEU A 21 -6.97 11.53 6.05
CA LEU A 21 -6.29 10.49 6.81
C LEU A 21 -7.29 9.42 7.17
N ARG A 22 -6.97 8.18 6.87
CA ARG A 22 -7.84 7.06 7.13
C ARG A 22 -7.05 5.90 7.70
N ILE A 23 -7.49 5.37 8.84
CA ILE A 23 -6.93 4.15 9.40
C ILE A 23 -7.74 2.96 8.93
N VAL A 24 -7.07 2.00 8.30
CA VAL A 24 -7.60 0.68 7.98
C VAL A 24 -7.11 -0.28 9.05
N ARG A 25 -8.03 -0.82 9.83
CA ARG A 25 -7.70 -1.76 10.91
C ARG A 25 -7.50 -3.16 10.37
N GLY A 26 -6.35 -3.77 10.68
CA GLY A 26 -6.03 -5.13 10.25
C GLY A 26 -7.06 -6.16 10.68
N ALA A 27 -7.60 -6.01 11.89
CA ALA A 27 -8.63 -6.89 12.43
C ALA A 27 -9.98 -6.82 11.68
N ALA A 28 -10.24 -5.74 10.93
CA ALA A 28 -11.47 -5.56 10.17
C ALA A 28 -11.36 -6.07 8.72
N LEU A 29 -10.17 -6.48 8.28
CA LEU A 29 -9.95 -6.93 6.90
C LEU A 29 -10.61 -8.28 6.65
N GLN A 30 -11.42 -8.34 5.60
CA GLN A 30 -12.12 -9.56 5.19
C GLN A 30 -11.18 -10.47 4.38
N ALA A 31 -11.16 -11.75 4.74
CA ALA A 31 -10.40 -12.77 4.02
C ALA A 31 -11.17 -13.22 2.76
N THR A 32 -10.49 -13.21 1.63
CA THR A 32 -10.99 -13.75 0.36
C THR A 32 -10.15 -14.98 0.00
N PRO A 33 -10.73 -16.20 0.02
CA PRO A 33 -10.03 -17.42 -0.34
C PRO A 33 -9.61 -17.41 -1.82
N TRP A 34 -8.44 -17.98 -2.11
CA TRP A 34 -7.99 -18.19 -3.47
C TRP A 34 -8.76 -19.32 -4.14
N LYS A 35 -9.01 -19.19 -5.44
CA LYS A 35 -9.75 -20.21 -6.21
C LYS A 35 -9.08 -21.59 -6.19
N ASN A 36 -7.74 -21.63 -6.10
CA ASN A 36 -6.96 -22.88 -6.04
C ASN A 36 -6.82 -23.42 -4.61
N GLY A 37 -7.40 -22.76 -3.60
CA GLY A 37 -7.31 -23.15 -2.19
C GLY A 37 -5.89 -23.08 -1.60
N GLY A 38 -4.96 -22.38 -2.25
CA GLY A 38 -3.57 -22.25 -1.81
C GLY A 38 -3.34 -21.18 -0.76
N GLY A 39 -4.36 -20.39 -0.42
CA GLY A 39 -4.24 -19.31 0.56
C GLY A 39 -5.44 -18.38 0.57
N VAL A 40 -5.30 -17.28 1.29
CA VAL A 40 -6.30 -16.21 1.37
C VAL A 40 -5.63 -14.85 1.18
N THR A 41 -6.41 -13.87 0.70
CA THR A 41 -5.97 -12.47 0.61
C THR A 41 -6.91 -11.58 1.40
N ARG A 42 -6.34 -10.63 2.13
CA ARG A 42 -7.07 -9.51 2.75
C ARG A 42 -6.65 -8.22 2.07
N GLU A 43 -7.56 -7.59 1.34
CA GLU A 43 -7.31 -6.31 0.71
C GLU A 43 -7.28 -5.20 1.77
N ILE A 44 -6.22 -4.38 1.76
CA ILE A 44 -6.08 -3.21 2.62
C ILE A 44 -6.69 -1.99 1.94
N ALA A 45 -6.28 -1.73 0.70
CA ALA A 45 -6.73 -0.60 -0.09
C ALA A 45 -6.43 -0.82 -1.57
N ALA A 46 -7.22 -0.19 -2.41
CA ALA A 46 -6.97 -0.08 -3.85
C ALA A 46 -7.34 1.32 -4.35
N GLY A 47 -6.75 1.74 -5.43
CA GLY A 47 -7.07 2.98 -6.13
C GLY A 47 -7.37 2.72 -7.60
N PRO A 48 -8.38 3.41 -8.18
CA PRO A 48 -9.38 4.26 -7.50
C PRO A 48 -10.28 3.46 -6.56
N ALA A 49 -10.97 4.14 -5.66
CA ALA A 49 -11.87 3.50 -4.70
C ALA A 49 -12.91 2.61 -5.41
N GLY A 50 -13.12 1.39 -4.90
CA GLY A 50 -14.03 0.40 -5.49
C GLY A 50 -13.50 -0.32 -6.73
N ALA A 51 -12.23 -0.12 -7.10
CA ALA A 51 -11.62 -0.84 -8.20
C ALA A 51 -11.46 -2.33 -7.87
N GLY A 52 -11.87 -3.20 -8.79
CA GLY A 52 -11.63 -4.64 -8.73
C GLY A 52 -10.26 -5.03 -9.31
N LEU A 53 -9.99 -6.34 -9.36
CA LEU A 53 -8.71 -6.88 -9.85
C LEU A 53 -8.36 -6.48 -11.28
N GLU A 54 -9.36 -6.20 -12.12
CA GLU A 54 -9.16 -5.82 -13.52
C GLU A 54 -8.97 -4.31 -13.71
N SER A 55 -9.39 -3.49 -12.75
CA SER A 55 -9.51 -2.03 -12.94
C SER A 55 -8.63 -1.17 -12.02
N PHE A 56 -7.98 -1.76 -11.01
CA PHE A 56 -7.12 -0.99 -10.10
C PHE A 56 -5.95 -0.31 -10.85
N ALA A 57 -5.56 0.87 -10.38
CA ALA A 57 -4.29 1.49 -10.72
C ALA A 57 -3.18 1.01 -9.77
N TRP A 58 -3.51 0.87 -8.51
CA TRP A 58 -2.68 0.24 -7.47
C TRP A 58 -3.55 -0.52 -6.47
N ARG A 59 -2.97 -1.53 -5.85
CA ARG A 59 -3.62 -2.38 -4.86
C ARG A 59 -2.62 -2.84 -3.80
N VAL A 60 -3.03 -2.76 -2.55
CA VAL A 60 -2.25 -3.24 -1.40
C VAL A 60 -3.07 -4.28 -0.66
N SER A 61 -2.45 -5.40 -0.33
CA SER A 61 -3.09 -6.50 0.38
C SER A 61 -2.10 -7.28 1.23
N VAL A 62 -2.62 -8.07 2.17
CA VAL A 62 -1.87 -9.12 2.87
C VAL A 62 -2.40 -10.45 2.41
N ALA A 63 -1.49 -11.37 2.07
CA ALA A 63 -1.82 -12.75 1.75
C ALA A 63 -1.29 -13.71 2.83
N GLU A 64 -2.03 -14.76 3.08
CA GLU A 64 -1.57 -15.95 3.79
C GLU A 64 -1.46 -17.06 2.74
N VAL A 65 -0.23 -17.51 2.49
CA VAL A 65 0.07 -18.57 1.53
C VAL A 65 0.22 -19.87 2.32
N GLU A 66 -0.73 -20.76 2.17
CA GLU A 66 -0.81 -22.01 2.95
C GLU A 66 -0.14 -23.18 2.26
N ARG A 67 -0.02 -23.13 0.94
CA ARG A 67 0.57 -24.18 0.10
C ARG A 67 1.42 -23.59 -1.01
N SER A 68 2.50 -24.30 -1.33
CA SER A 68 3.30 -24.01 -2.53
C SER A 68 2.45 -24.13 -3.79
N GLY A 69 2.76 -23.31 -4.79
CA GLY A 69 2.05 -23.32 -6.05
C GLY A 69 2.15 -22.03 -6.84
N PRO A 70 1.52 -21.98 -8.02
CA PRO A 70 1.64 -20.87 -8.92
C PRO A 70 0.91 -19.62 -8.41
N PHE A 71 1.54 -18.47 -8.61
CA PHE A 71 0.91 -17.17 -8.42
C PHE A 71 0.15 -16.73 -9.68
N SER A 72 -0.96 -16.03 -9.49
CA SER A 72 -1.70 -15.41 -10.59
C SER A 72 -0.84 -14.39 -11.33
N ARG A 73 -0.96 -14.37 -12.66
CA ARG A 73 -0.27 -13.43 -13.53
C ARG A 73 -1.11 -12.18 -13.72
N PHE A 74 -0.43 -11.01 -13.74
CA PHE A 74 -1.04 -9.70 -13.94
C PHE A 74 -0.21 -8.89 -14.94
N PRO A 75 -0.44 -9.03 -16.26
CA PRO A 75 0.28 -8.26 -17.26
C PRO A 75 0.14 -6.74 -17.07
N GLY A 76 1.24 -6.00 -17.26
CA GLY A 76 1.28 -4.54 -17.06
C GLY A 76 1.32 -4.09 -15.61
N VAL A 77 1.49 -5.01 -14.65
CA VAL A 77 1.53 -4.73 -13.22
C VAL A 77 2.92 -5.04 -12.67
N ASP A 78 3.52 -4.07 -11.98
CA ASP A 78 4.70 -4.30 -11.16
C ASP A 78 4.26 -4.76 -9.76
N ARG A 79 4.91 -5.80 -9.26
CA ARG A 79 4.61 -6.39 -7.96
C ARG A 79 5.80 -6.26 -7.01
N THR A 80 5.51 -5.86 -5.78
CA THR A 80 6.47 -5.91 -4.67
C THR A 80 5.85 -6.72 -3.54
N LEU A 81 6.55 -7.76 -3.13
CA LEU A 81 6.14 -8.64 -2.04
C LEU A 81 7.13 -8.51 -0.88
N VAL A 82 6.61 -8.39 0.34
CA VAL A 82 7.41 -8.31 1.56
C VAL A 82 6.96 -9.42 2.50
N LEU A 83 7.87 -10.31 2.89
CA LEU A 83 7.57 -11.37 3.86
C LEU A 83 7.28 -10.74 5.22
N LEU A 84 6.15 -11.07 5.83
CA LEU A 84 5.76 -10.61 7.16
C LEU A 84 6.01 -11.67 8.23
N ALA A 85 5.71 -12.94 7.92
CA ALA A 85 5.82 -14.05 8.86
C ALA A 85 5.95 -15.39 8.11
N GLY A 86 6.38 -16.42 8.84
CA GLY A 86 6.64 -17.77 8.34
C GLY A 86 8.12 -18.09 8.22
N ALA A 87 8.45 -19.34 7.93
CA ALA A 87 9.84 -19.80 7.80
C ALA A 87 10.52 -19.33 6.52
N GLY A 88 9.75 -18.80 5.56
CA GLY A 88 10.24 -18.26 4.31
C GLY A 88 9.61 -18.89 3.09
N MET A 89 9.86 -18.27 1.93
CA MET A 89 9.47 -18.80 0.63
C MET A 89 10.50 -18.43 -0.44
N HIS A 90 10.57 -19.26 -1.46
CA HIS A 90 11.25 -18.96 -2.71
C HIS A 90 10.18 -18.66 -3.77
N LEU A 91 10.33 -17.54 -4.46
CA LEU A 91 9.53 -17.23 -5.63
C LEU A 91 10.36 -17.53 -6.87
N VAL A 92 10.01 -18.58 -7.57
CA VAL A 92 10.77 -19.12 -8.71
C VAL A 92 10.11 -18.70 -10.00
N GLU A 93 10.81 -17.94 -10.83
CA GLU A 93 10.36 -17.56 -12.16
C GLU A 93 10.57 -18.72 -13.15
N ALA A 94 9.64 -18.91 -14.07
CA ALA A 94 9.67 -20.03 -15.03
C ALA A 94 10.94 -20.06 -15.90
N HIS A 95 11.55 -18.92 -16.16
CA HIS A 95 12.72 -18.78 -17.05
C HIS A 95 13.80 -17.83 -16.47
N GLY A 96 13.99 -17.84 -15.16
CA GLY A 96 14.92 -16.86 -14.67
C GLY A 96 15.24 -16.88 -13.19
N ALA A 97 15.00 -15.74 -12.55
CA ALA A 97 15.46 -15.48 -11.20
C ALA A 97 14.67 -16.29 -10.15
N THR A 98 15.33 -16.53 -9.04
CA THR A 98 14.67 -16.97 -7.80
C THR A 98 14.81 -15.86 -6.77
N HIS A 99 13.67 -15.38 -6.26
CA HIS A 99 13.65 -14.44 -5.16
C HIS A 99 13.57 -15.22 -3.85
N VAL A 100 14.53 -15.00 -2.97
CA VAL A 100 14.68 -15.74 -1.71
C VAL A 100 14.22 -14.85 -0.55
N LEU A 101 13.13 -15.24 0.09
CA LEU A 101 12.51 -14.52 1.20
C LEU A 101 12.59 -15.37 2.47
N MET A 102 13.71 -15.30 3.21
CA MET A 102 14.00 -16.18 4.34
C MET A 102 13.86 -15.51 5.70
N GLN A 103 13.54 -14.24 5.75
CA GLN A 103 13.39 -13.50 7.01
C GLN A 103 12.31 -12.43 6.89
N PRO A 104 11.65 -12.08 7.99
CA PRO A 104 10.69 -10.98 8.00
C PRO A 104 11.28 -9.70 7.40
N LEU A 105 10.47 -9.00 6.61
CA LEU A 105 10.82 -7.79 5.87
C LEU A 105 11.75 -8.00 4.67
N ALA A 106 12.09 -9.24 4.30
CA ALA A 106 12.71 -9.53 3.00
C ALA A 106 11.75 -9.12 1.87
N VAL A 107 12.32 -8.52 0.81
CA VAL A 107 11.55 -7.91 -0.30
C VAL A 107 11.88 -8.59 -1.62
N ALA A 108 10.85 -8.97 -2.38
CA ALA A 108 10.95 -9.35 -3.78
C ALA A 108 10.24 -8.34 -4.66
N ARG A 109 10.83 -8.01 -5.83
CA ARG A 109 10.21 -7.17 -6.86
C ARG A 109 10.28 -7.91 -8.19
N PHE A 110 9.15 -7.99 -8.88
CA PHE A 110 9.03 -8.73 -10.14
C PHE A 110 7.91 -8.20 -11.03
N ASP A 111 8.01 -8.49 -12.32
CA ASP A 111 6.93 -8.21 -13.26
C ASP A 111 5.76 -9.18 -13.01
N GLY A 112 4.57 -8.64 -12.83
CA GLY A 112 3.37 -9.45 -12.63
C GLY A 112 2.98 -10.31 -13.83
N ALA A 113 3.53 -10.08 -15.03
CA ALA A 113 3.33 -10.92 -16.19
C ALA A 113 4.10 -12.24 -16.14
N VAL A 114 5.15 -12.31 -15.32
CA VAL A 114 6.01 -13.51 -15.22
C VAL A 114 5.25 -14.64 -14.56
N ALA A 115 5.37 -15.86 -15.11
CA ALA A 115 4.91 -17.07 -14.46
C ALA A 115 5.83 -17.38 -13.28
N LEU A 116 5.26 -17.47 -12.09
CA LEU A 116 6.01 -17.54 -10.86
C LEU A 116 5.37 -18.55 -9.92
N ASP A 117 6.18 -19.45 -9.37
CA ASP A 117 5.80 -20.45 -8.37
C ASP A 117 6.33 -20.04 -6.99
N ALA A 118 5.46 -20.05 -5.99
CA ALA A 118 5.86 -19.95 -4.60
C ALA A 118 6.18 -21.32 -4.03
N GLN A 119 7.39 -21.47 -3.49
CA GLN A 119 7.84 -22.66 -2.78
C GLN A 119 8.04 -22.30 -1.32
N LEU A 120 7.15 -22.78 -0.45
CA LEU A 120 7.23 -22.57 0.98
C LEU A 120 8.37 -23.41 1.57
N VAL A 121 9.13 -22.82 2.50
CA VAL A 121 10.25 -23.53 3.16
C VAL A 121 9.72 -24.47 4.23
N ASP A 122 8.86 -23.98 5.12
CA ASP A 122 8.22 -24.77 6.17
C ASP A 122 6.94 -24.09 6.62
N GLY A 123 5.80 -24.74 6.38
CA GLY A 123 4.48 -24.22 6.75
C GLY A 123 4.06 -22.96 6.02
N ALA A 124 2.96 -22.38 6.48
CA ALA A 124 2.36 -21.21 5.87
C ALA A 124 3.20 -19.94 6.08
N THR A 125 3.12 -19.03 5.11
CA THR A 125 3.72 -17.69 5.19
C THR A 125 2.65 -16.61 5.11
N ARG A 126 2.99 -15.42 5.61
CA ARG A 126 2.21 -14.21 5.41
C ARG A 126 3.07 -13.17 4.72
N ASP A 127 2.52 -12.52 3.71
CA ASP A 127 3.21 -11.48 2.95
C ASP A 127 2.34 -10.25 2.73
N PHE A 128 3.00 -9.09 2.65
CA PHE A 128 2.44 -7.84 2.16
C PHE A 128 2.68 -7.76 0.65
N ASN A 129 1.68 -7.45 -0.13
CA ASN A 129 1.75 -7.41 -1.58
C ASN A 129 1.28 -6.06 -2.11
N LEU A 130 2.17 -5.34 -2.78
CA LEU A 130 1.89 -4.13 -3.54
C LEU A 130 1.85 -4.47 -5.01
N MET A 131 0.78 -4.07 -5.68
CA MET A 131 0.55 -4.22 -7.11
C MET A 131 0.29 -2.85 -7.72
N VAL A 132 1.00 -2.51 -8.79
CA VAL A 132 0.91 -1.20 -9.43
C VAL A 132 0.86 -1.34 -10.95
N ARG A 133 -0.15 -0.75 -11.59
CA ARG A 133 -0.15 -0.63 -13.07
C ARG A 133 0.84 0.43 -13.48
N ARG A 134 1.94 -0.01 -14.12
CA ARG A 134 3.10 0.84 -14.45
C ARG A 134 2.80 2.03 -15.34
N GLU A 135 1.71 1.96 -16.13
CA GLU A 135 1.27 3.06 -17.01
C GLU A 135 0.39 4.11 -16.29
N ARG A 136 0.03 3.87 -15.04
CA ARG A 136 -0.88 4.74 -14.28
C ARG A 136 -0.28 5.34 -13.04
N VAL A 137 0.64 4.60 -12.39
CA VAL A 137 1.17 4.98 -11.09
C VAL A 137 2.63 4.56 -10.98
N GLN A 138 3.45 5.44 -10.46
CA GLN A 138 4.77 5.11 -9.95
C GLN A 138 4.68 4.86 -8.45
N ALA A 139 5.37 3.82 -7.97
CA ALA A 139 5.40 3.49 -6.56
C ALA A 139 6.83 3.36 -6.03
N ALA A 140 7.03 3.84 -4.81
CA ALA A 140 8.19 3.52 -3.99
C ALA A 140 7.72 2.76 -2.74
N LEU A 141 8.50 1.77 -2.32
CA LEU A 141 8.27 1.03 -1.08
C LEU A 141 9.56 0.98 -0.28
N ASP A 142 9.48 1.47 0.95
CA ASP A 142 10.56 1.50 1.93
C ASP A 142 10.14 0.82 3.23
N ILE A 143 11.14 0.29 3.95
CA ILE A 143 10.94 -0.23 5.30
C ILE A 143 11.54 0.77 6.30
N TRP A 144 10.69 1.25 7.21
CA TRP A 144 11.08 2.18 8.25
C TRP A 144 11.04 1.49 9.61
N MET A 145 12.17 1.48 10.31
CA MET A 145 12.25 0.98 11.68
C MET A 145 11.89 2.10 12.64
N ALA A 146 10.99 1.83 13.58
CA ALA A 146 10.74 2.70 14.72
C ALA A 146 11.93 2.64 15.71
N GLY A 147 11.99 3.58 16.65
CA GLY A 147 13.06 3.63 17.69
C GLY A 147 14.09 4.73 17.47
N GLN A 148 14.15 5.31 16.30
CA GLN A 148 14.85 6.59 16.05
C GLN A 148 13.83 7.54 15.45
N ALA A 149 13.33 8.49 16.23
CA ALA A 149 12.43 9.52 15.75
C ALA A 149 13.09 10.23 14.55
N ARG A 150 12.61 9.91 13.36
CA ARG A 150 13.07 10.52 12.11
C ARG A 150 11.86 11.09 11.39
N THR A 151 11.89 12.38 11.21
CA THR A 151 10.95 13.05 10.33
C THR A 151 11.38 12.81 8.89
N ARG A 152 10.47 12.32 8.05
CA ARG A 152 10.69 12.12 6.61
C ARG A 152 9.61 12.84 5.83
N VAL A 153 9.98 13.41 4.70
CA VAL A 153 9.03 14.03 3.79
C VAL A 153 8.38 12.94 2.94
N LEU A 154 7.05 12.99 2.85
CA LEU A 154 6.28 12.19 1.91
C LEU A 154 6.21 12.97 0.59
N ASP A 155 6.60 12.32 -0.49
CA ASP A 155 6.58 12.89 -1.83
C ASP A 155 5.70 12.03 -2.75
N ALA A 156 4.41 12.05 -2.47
CA ALA A 156 3.42 11.19 -3.11
C ALA A 156 2.04 11.83 -3.14
N ASP A 157 1.21 11.40 -4.08
CA ASP A 157 -0.21 11.77 -4.10
C ASP A 157 -0.96 11.02 -3.01
N THR A 158 -0.63 9.73 -2.83
CA THR A 158 -1.13 8.89 -1.74
C THR A 158 0.04 8.17 -1.07
N ALA A 159 0.09 8.15 0.25
CA ALA A 159 1.02 7.33 1.01
C ALA A 159 0.26 6.34 1.91
N LEU A 160 0.80 5.14 2.05
CA LEU A 160 0.30 4.13 2.97
C LEU A 160 1.41 3.78 3.96
N ILE A 161 1.10 3.82 5.25
CA ILE A 161 2.02 3.44 6.32
C ILE A 161 1.41 2.22 7.01
N PHE A 162 1.89 1.04 6.63
CA PHE A 162 1.45 -0.24 7.16
C PHE A 162 2.34 -0.66 8.32
N CYS A 163 1.76 -0.93 9.48
CA CYS A 163 2.47 -1.48 10.63
C CYS A 163 2.74 -2.96 10.42
N ALA A 164 3.96 -3.30 10.03
CA ALA A 164 4.33 -4.68 9.71
C ALA A 164 4.53 -5.54 10.97
N ARG A 165 4.98 -4.93 12.07
CA ARG A 165 5.16 -5.58 13.38
C ARG A 165 5.22 -4.55 14.50
N GLY A 166 5.00 -5.00 15.74
CA GLY A 166 5.05 -4.14 16.92
C GLY A 166 3.90 -3.15 16.98
N SER A 167 4.16 -1.99 17.54
CA SER A 167 3.25 -0.86 17.63
C SER A 167 3.92 0.41 17.13
N LEU A 168 3.15 1.27 16.48
CA LEU A 168 3.63 2.52 15.91
C LEU A 168 2.73 3.68 16.29
N GLU A 169 3.33 4.82 16.62
CA GLU A 169 2.68 6.11 16.56
C GLU A 169 3.17 6.88 15.34
N VAL A 170 2.25 7.31 14.51
CA VAL A 170 2.51 8.05 13.29
C VAL A 170 1.97 9.46 13.45
N ARG A 171 2.81 10.47 13.24
CA ARG A 171 2.43 11.87 13.19
C ARG A 171 2.64 12.40 11.77
N ILE A 172 1.61 13.04 11.21
CA ILE A 172 1.65 13.66 9.90
C ILE A 172 1.51 15.17 10.07
N ASP A 173 2.53 15.92 9.65
CA ASP A 173 2.53 17.40 9.64
C ASP A 173 2.66 17.91 8.19
N GLY A 174 2.31 19.16 7.97
CA GLY A 174 2.51 19.83 6.70
C GLY A 174 1.41 20.86 6.39
N GLU A 175 1.65 21.69 5.39
CA GLU A 175 0.69 22.66 4.91
C GLU A 175 -0.46 21.96 4.18
N GLY A 176 -1.70 22.39 4.43
CA GLY A 176 -2.90 21.83 3.79
C GLY A 176 -4.13 22.01 4.66
N PRO A 177 -5.31 21.55 4.19
CA PRO A 177 -6.53 21.61 4.99
C PRO A 177 -6.30 20.98 6.34
N ARG A 178 -6.71 21.66 7.41
CA ARG A 178 -6.62 21.14 8.77
C ARG A 178 -7.54 19.93 8.88
N TRP A 179 -7.06 18.89 9.53
CA TRP A 179 -7.82 17.67 9.82
C TRP A 179 -8.80 17.93 10.98
N GLY A 180 -9.90 18.65 10.70
CA GLY A 180 -10.79 19.11 11.77
C GLY A 180 -10.07 20.00 12.78
N ASP A 181 -10.48 19.94 14.05
CA ASP A 181 -9.94 20.76 15.17
C ASP A 181 -8.60 20.23 15.75
N VAL A 182 -8.00 19.19 15.13
CA VAL A 182 -6.77 18.56 15.63
C VAL A 182 -5.55 19.23 15.00
N SER A 183 -4.78 19.91 15.80
CA SER A 183 -3.59 20.67 15.36
C SER A 183 -2.47 19.80 14.79
N GLN A 184 -2.44 18.50 15.09
CA GLN A 184 -1.47 17.50 14.58
C GLN A 184 -2.08 16.10 14.66
N PRO A 185 -2.51 15.52 13.55
CA PRO A 185 -3.10 14.19 13.56
C PRO A 185 -2.06 13.13 13.94
N ARG A 186 -2.35 12.40 15.01
CA ARG A 186 -1.59 11.24 15.46
C ARG A 186 -2.42 9.99 15.22
N ALA A 187 -1.77 8.93 14.74
CA ALA A 187 -2.38 7.64 14.53
C ALA A 187 -1.61 6.57 15.29
N ALA A 188 -2.27 5.87 16.20
CA ALA A 188 -1.74 4.66 16.81
C ALA A 188 -2.10 3.47 15.92
N LEU A 189 -1.09 2.71 15.51
CA LEU A 189 -1.19 1.54 14.65
C LEU A 189 -0.66 0.32 15.39
N ALA A 190 -1.48 -0.70 15.54
CA ALA A 190 -1.06 -2.04 15.89
C ALA A 190 -0.58 -2.80 14.64
N ALA A 191 0.06 -3.94 14.83
CA ALA A 191 0.46 -4.80 13.73
C ALA A 191 -0.72 -5.09 12.79
N MET A 192 -0.51 -5.01 11.49
CA MET A 192 -1.49 -5.13 10.39
C MET A 192 -2.38 -3.90 10.16
N ASP A 193 -2.36 -2.87 11.01
CA ASP A 193 -3.07 -1.62 10.74
C ASP A 193 -2.34 -0.80 9.66
N THR A 194 -3.09 -0.01 8.92
CA THR A 194 -2.55 0.89 7.89
C THR A 194 -3.11 2.28 8.04
N LEU A 195 -2.26 3.30 8.05
CA LEU A 195 -2.65 4.69 7.85
C LEU A 195 -2.54 5.00 6.34
N VAL A 196 -3.63 5.44 5.75
CA VAL A 196 -3.67 5.95 4.38
C VAL A 196 -3.72 7.48 4.45
N VAL A 197 -2.82 8.12 3.72
CA VAL A 197 -2.64 9.57 3.64
C VAL A 197 -2.85 10.00 2.20
N ASP A 198 -3.96 10.65 1.90
CA ASP A 198 -4.18 11.26 0.59
C ASP A 198 -3.62 12.69 0.57
N ALA A 199 -3.28 13.19 -0.62
CA ALA A 199 -2.58 14.47 -0.81
C ALA A 199 -1.33 14.57 0.10
N ALA A 200 -0.50 13.54 0.06
CA ALA A 200 0.66 13.38 0.95
C ALA A 200 1.86 14.23 0.54
N ARG A 201 1.85 14.89 -0.63
CA ARG A 201 2.98 15.72 -1.11
C ARG A 201 3.40 16.77 -0.10
N SER A 202 4.71 16.88 0.11
CA SER A 202 5.35 17.85 1.01
C SER A 202 4.94 17.73 2.48
N ARG A 203 4.23 16.66 2.86
CA ARG A 203 3.94 16.40 4.27
C ARG A 203 5.11 15.71 4.93
N THR A 204 5.29 15.99 6.20
CA THR A 204 6.27 15.26 7.01
C THR A 204 5.59 14.16 7.79
N CYS A 205 6.26 13.02 7.87
CA CYS A 205 5.85 11.86 8.64
C CYS A 205 6.90 11.57 9.71
N GLU A 206 6.50 11.59 10.95
CA GLU A 206 7.30 11.11 12.07
C GLU A 206 6.73 9.78 12.56
N LEU A 207 7.64 8.82 12.77
CA LEU A 207 7.30 7.47 13.21
C LEU A 207 8.02 7.18 14.52
N THR A 208 7.26 6.81 15.55
CA THR A 208 7.78 6.38 16.86
C THR A 208 7.19 5.03 17.25
N GLY A 209 7.68 4.40 18.30
CA GLY A 209 7.25 3.08 18.77
C GLY A 209 8.37 2.06 18.76
N ASP A 210 8.01 0.77 18.78
CA ASP A 210 8.92 -0.38 18.85
C ASP A 210 8.87 -1.28 17.61
N GLY A 211 8.11 -0.87 16.58
CA GLY A 211 7.77 -1.66 15.43
C GLY A 211 8.58 -1.36 14.16
N ALA A 212 8.04 -1.87 13.06
CA ALA A 212 8.49 -1.55 11.71
C ALA A 212 7.30 -1.24 10.82
N ALA A 213 7.45 -0.23 9.95
CA ALA A 213 6.48 0.12 8.93
C ALA A 213 6.96 -0.29 7.54
N ILE A 214 6.02 -0.73 6.70
CA ILE A 214 6.16 -0.70 5.25
C ILE A 214 5.50 0.60 4.79
N VAL A 215 6.28 1.48 4.18
CA VAL A 215 5.80 2.77 3.68
C VAL A 215 5.75 2.71 2.16
N VAL A 216 4.55 2.85 1.63
CA VAL A 216 4.30 2.90 0.19
C VAL A 216 3.98 4.33 -0.19
N GLN A 217 4.63 4.84 -1.22
CA GLN A 217 4.41 6.16 -1.78
C GLN A 217 3.98 6.01 -3.24
N LEU A 218 2.83 6.57 -3.60
CA LEU A 218 2.19 6.43 -4.90
C LEU A 218 2.07 7.80 -5.57
N ARG A 219 2.56 7.89 -6.82
CA ARG A 219 2.41 9.07 -7.68
C ARG A 219 1.65 8.68 -8.93
N TYR A 220 0.56 9.39 -9.21
CA TYR A 220 -0.19 9.20 -10.45
C TYR A 220 0.58 9.83 -11.62
N LEU A 221 0.54 9.14 -12.79
CA LEU A 221 1.17 9.58 -14.03
C LEU A 221 0.25 10.44 -14.88
#